data_e8fc898374b6b34f1c7d7d5078ea486b
#
_entry.id   e8fc898374b6b34f1c7d7d5078ea486b
#
_cell.length_a   1.000
_cell.length_b   1.000
_cell.length_c   1.000
_cell.angle_alpha   90.00
_cell.angle_beta   90.00
_cell.angle_gamma   90.00
#
_symmetry.space_group_name_H-M   'P 1'
#
loop_
_entity.id
_entity.type
_entity.pdbx_description
1 polymer ?
#
loop_
_entity_poly.entity_id
_entity_poly.type
_entity_poly.pdbx_seq_one_letter_code
_entity_poly.pdbx_strand_id
1 'polypeptide(L)'
;MHWVYILQCGEKNNKIYIGETKRLYTRLKEHCKKNTGSVTTHFFYPNQIIGLYKLENATKTDALNLENTITEMYMQSLGSKWENVFGGKYHVGFRPYEHPCANKEFLRPFCHCGTPADTKEFNEKKYWRCAKKNIWNKLQEYVTDKLDFELQDLCEPCNFYKEL
;
A
#
# COMPACT_ATOMS: atom_id res chain seq x y z
N MET A 1 17.50 -4.12 -4.16
CA MET A 1 16.50 -3.09 -3.90
C MET A 1 15.14 -3.52 -4.44
N HIS A 2 14.09 -3.37 -3.65
CA HIS A 2 12.70 -3.61 -4.04
C HIS A 2 11.84 -2.39 -3.74
N TRP A 3 10.72 -2.30 -4.39
CA TRP A 3 9.70 -1.29 -4.18
C TRP A 3 8.36 -1.94 -3.95
N VAL A 4 7.60 -1.42 -2.99
CA VAL A 4 6.17 -1.68 -2.89
C VAL A 4 5.44 -0.37 -3.17
N TYR A 5 4.52 -0.40 -4.11
CA TYR A 5 3.82 0.78 -4.59
C TYR A 5 2.31 0.57 -4.52
N ILE A 6 1.60 1.66 -4.40
CA ILE A 6 0.14 1.69 -4.27
C ILE A 6 -0.43 2.58 -5.36
N LEU A 7 -1.29 2.01 -6.19
CA LEU A 7 -1.98 2.71 -7.28
C LEU A 7 -3.46 2.87 -6.97
N GLN A 8 -3.98 4.05 -7.25
CA GLN A 8 -5.41 4.31 -7.31
C GLN A 8 -5.88 4.09 -8.74
N CYS A 9 -6.89 3.26 -8.93
CA CYS A 9 -7.31 2.73 -10.23
C CYS A 9 -8.82 2.84 -10.43
N GLY A 10 -9.24 2.66 -11.70
CA GLY A 10 -10.64 2.62 -12.10
C GLY A 10 -11.22 4.00 -12.40
N GLU A 11 -12.34 4.04 -13.12
CA GLU A 11 -12.98 5.29 -13.57
C GLU A 11 -13.37 6.22 -12.42
N LYS A 12 -13.76 5.65 -11.27
CA LYS A 12 -14.16 6.40 -10.07
C LYS A 12 -13.05 6.52 -9.03
N ASN A 13 -11.82 6.16 -9.35
CA ASN A 13 -10.70 6.11 -8.41
C ASN A 13 -10.98 5.27 -7.14
N ASN A 14 -11.84 4.28 -7.23
CA ASN A 14 -12.29 3.49 -6.09
C ASN A 14 -11.62 2.11 -5.98
N LYS A 15 -10.69 1.79 -6.87
CA LYS A 15 -9.89 0.57 -6.82
C LYS A 15 -8.49 0.88 -6.36
N ILE A 16 -7.96 0.04 -5.49
CA ILE A 16 -6.59 0.15 -4.97
C ILE A 16 -5.82 -1.08 -5.42
N TYR A 17 -4.66 -0.86 -6.01
CA TYR A 17 -3.74 -1.92 -6.39
C TYR A 17 -2.40 -1.74 -5.69
N ILE A 18 -1.94 -2.77 -5.01
CA ILE A 18 -0.64 -2.84 -4.38
C ILE A 18 0.23 -3.84 -5.13
N GLY A 19 1.45 -3.45 -5.45
CA GLY A 19 2.40 -4.29 -6.16
C GLY A 19 3.83 -4.12 -5.67
N GLU A 20 4.66 -5.14 -5.92
CA GLU A 20 6.09 -5.07 -5.68
C GLU A 20 6.89 -5.13 -6.98
N THR A 21 8.07 -4.56 -6.99
CA THR A 21 8.98 -4.62 -8.14
C THR A 21 10.41 -4.23 -7.78
N LYS A 22 11.37 -4.74 -8.54
CA LYS A 22 12.75 -4.23 -8.56
C LYS A 22 12.94 -3.05 -9.53
N ARG A 23 12.02 -2.87 -10.48
CA ARG A 23 12.13 -1.93 -11.59
C ARG A 23 10.94 -0.98 -11.62
N LEU A 24 10.90 -0.05 -10.65
CA LEU A 24 9.74 0.81 -10.41
C LEU A 24 9.23 1.51 -11.68
N TYR A 25 10.08 2.29 -12.34
CA TYR A 25 9.65 3.08 -13.52
C TYR A 25 9.19 2.20 -14.67
N THR A 26 9.89 1.10 -14.95
CA THR A 26 9.49 0.14 -15.98
C THR A 26 8.13 -0.46 -15.63
N ARG A 27 7.94 -0.86 -14.38
CA ARG A 27 6.69 -1.48 -13.91
C ARG A 27 5.51 -0.52 -13.96
N LEU A 28 5.70 0.73 -13.55
CA LEU A 28 4.67 1.76 -13.66
C LEU A 28 4.27 2.02 -15.12
N LYS A 29 5.25 2.07 -16.03
CA LYS A 29 4.98 2.19 -17.47
C LYS A 29 4.21 0.98 -18.02
N GLU A 30 4.55 -0.24 -17.58
CA GLU A 30 3.82 -1.45 -17.97
C GLU A 30 2.35 -1.39 -17.55
N HIS A 31 2.06 -0.89 -16.34
CA HIS A 31 0.68 -0.72 -15.87
C HIS A 31 -0.13 0.28 -16.70
N CYS A 32 0.51 1.28 -17.25
CA CYS A 32 -0.14 2.30 -18.08
C CYS A 32 -0.29 1.91 -19.56
N LYS A 33 0.30 0.80 -19.97
CA LYS A 33 0.19 0.30 -21.36
C LYS A 33 -0.93 -0.74 -21.46
N LYS A 34 -1.67 -0.65 -22.55
CA LYS A 34 -2.67 -1.68 -22.90
C LYS A 34 -1.99 -3.04 -23.06
N ASN A 35 -2.58 -4.09 -22.49
CA ASN A 35 -2.12 -5.48 -22.55
C ASN A 35 -0.77 -5.77 -21.85
N THR A 36 -0.33 -4.90 -20.96
CA THR A 36 0.85 -5.10 -20.11
C THR A 36 0.50 -4.81 -18.65
N GLY A 37 1.43 -5.03 -17.74
CA GLY A 37 1.19 -4.83 -16.31
C GLY A 37 0.57 -6.06 -15.64
N SER A 38 -0.27 -5.83 -14.65
CA SER A 38 -1.03 -6.89 -13.98
C SER A 38 -2.41 -7.07 -14.58
N VAL A 39 -3.02 -8.23 -14.35
CA VAL A 39 -4.42 -8.47 -14.74
C VAL A 39 -5.34 -7.42 -14.13
N THR A 40 -5.11 -7.05 -12.88
CA THR A 40 -5.90 -6.02 -12.19
C THR A 40 -5.83 -4.68 -12.87
N THR A 41 -4.64 -4.19 -13.22
CA THR A 41 -4.47 -2.89 -13.86
C THR A 41 -4.89 -2.90 -15.34
N HIS A 42 -5.03 -4.08 -15.91
CA HIS A 42 -5.67 -4.24 -17.22
C HIS A 42 -7.19 -3.98 -17.15
N PHE A 43 -7.86 -4.48 -16.11
CA PHE A 43 -9.30 -4.23 -15.89
C PHE A 43 -9.59 -2.85 -15.32
N PHE A 44 -8.74 -2.37 -14.41
CA PHE A 44 -8.90 -1.10 -13.72
C PHE A 44 -7.68 -0.22 -13.98
N TYR A 45 -7.79 0.64 -14.97
CA TYR A 45 -6.68 1.51 -15.37
C TYR A 45 -6.15 2.35 -14.21
N PRO A 46 -4.83 2.37 -13.98
CA PRO A 46 -4.22 3.16 -12.91
C PRO A 46 -4.22 4.65 -13.27
N ASN A 47 -4.66 5.47 -12.32
CA ASN A 47 -4.75 6.92 -12.49
C ASN A 47 -3.65 7.66 -11.75
N GLN A 48 -3.27 7.16 -10.56
CA GLN A 48 -2.35 7.85 -9.67
C GLN A 48 -1.58 6.86 -8.81
N ILE A 49 -0.31 7.16 -8.55
CA ILE A 49 0.44 6.52 -7.46
C ILE A 49 0.16 7.29 -6.17
N ILE A 50 -0.31 6.59 -5.14
CA ILE A 50 -0.69 7.20 -3.85
C ILE A 50 0.19 6.77 -2.69
N GLY A 51 1.06 5.81 -2.88
CA GLY A 51 2.02 5.36 -1.87
C GLY A 51 3.20 4.64 -2.49
N LEU A 52 4.33 4.75 -1.83
CA LEU A 52 5.58 4.15 -2.26
C LEU A 52 6.44 3.78 -1.05
N TYR A 53 6.97 2.56 -1.07
CA TYR A 53 7.89 2.05 -0.06
C TYR A 53 9.14 1.53 -0.75
N LYS A 54 10.30 2.04 -0.36
CA LYS A 54 11.60 1.60 -0.85
C LYS A 54 12.23 0.63 0.14
N LEU A 55 12.64 -0.53 -0.34
CA LEU A 55 13.30 -1.59 0.44
C LEU A 55 14.69 -1.87 -0.13
N GLU A 56 15.74 -1.28 0.43
CA GLU A 56 17.08 -1.36 -0.17
C GLU A 56 17.73 -2.73 -0.05
N ASN A 57 17.81 -3.29 1.14
CA ASN A 57 18.47 -4.57 1.42
C ASN A 57 17.49 -5.73 1.63
N ALA A 58 16.25 -5.56 1.15
CA ALA A 58 15.21 -6.57 1.29
C ALA A 58 15.35 -7.67 0.25
N THR A 59 15.00 -8.87 0.64
CA THR A 59 14.79 -9.98 -0.27
C THR A 59 13.45 -9.83 -1.01
N LYS A 60 13.25 -10.61 -2.05
CA LYS A 60 11.92 -10.68 -2.70
C LYS A 60 10.83 -11.11 -1.73
N THR A 61 11.15 -12.02 -0.82
CA THR A 61 10.22 -12.50 0.22
C THR A 61 9.79 -11.34 1.15
N ASP A 62 10.73 -10.50 1.56
CA ASP A 62 10.42 -9.33 2.39
C ASP A 62 9.48 -8.35 1.67
N ALA A 63 9.73 -8.12 0.38
CA ALA A 63 8.90 -7.26 -0.44
C ALA A 63 7.48 -7.82 -0.64
N LEU A 64 7.34 -9.12 -0.89
CA LEU A 64 6.06 -9.80 -1.00
C LEU A 64 5.29 -9.80 0.33
N ASN A 65 5.98 -9.99 1.45
CA ASN A 65 5.38 -9.92 2.78
C ASN A 65 4.84 -8.52 3.07
N LEU A 66 5.58 -7.48 2.69
CA LEU A 66 5.13 -6.09 2.84
C LEU A 66 3.94 -5.80 1.91
N GLU A 67 3.98 -6.24 0.66
CA GLU A 67 2.86 -6.13 -0.27
C GLU A 67 1.58 -6.75 0.31
N ASN A 68 1.66 -7.97 0.83
CA ASN A 68 0.53 -8.64 1.48
C ASN A 68 0.04 -7.88 2.71
N THR A 69 0.94 -7.44 3.57
CA THR A 69 0.62 -6.67 4.77
C THR A 69 -0.13 -5.39 4.44
N ILE A 70 0.37 -4.62 3.49
CA ILE A 70 -0.26 -3.36 3.06
C ILE A 70 -1.62 -3.64 2.41
N THR A 71 -1.73 -4.67 1.59
CA THR A 71 -3.00 -5.09 0.99
C THR A 71 -4.05 -5.39 2.05
N GLU A 72 -3.71 -6.18 3.05
CA GLU A 72 -4.62 -6.50 4.16
C GLU A 72 -4.97 -5.28 5.02
N MET A 73 -4.03 -4.37 5.25
CA MET A 73 -4.29 -3.11 5.95
C MET A 73 -5.31 -2.24 5.21
N TYR A 74 -5.20 -2.14 3.88
CA TYR A 74 -6.20 -1.45 3.05
C TYR A 74 -7.57 -2.11 3.11
N MET A 75 -7.62 -3.44 3.07
CA MET A 75 -8.87 -4.18 3.21
C MET A 75 -9.54 -3.91 4.56
N GLN A 76 -8.77 -3.89 5.65
CA GLN A 76 -9.27 -3.54 6.98
C GLN A 76 -9.81 -2.11 7.04
N SER A 77 -9.16 -1.17 6.37
CA SER A 77 -9.59 0.23 6.32
C SER A 77 -10.87 0.42 5.50
N LEU A 78 -11.06 -0.35 4.45
CA LEU A 78 -12.26 -0.30 3.61
C LEU A 78 -13.41 -1.16 4.14
N GLY A 79 -13.14 -2.12 5.03
CA GLY A 79 -14.16 -2.97 5.64
C GLY A 79 -15.02 -3.70 4.63
N SER A 80 -16.31 -3.37 4.54
CA SER A 80 -17.25 -4.00 3.59
C SER A 80 -16.89 -3.78 2.12
N LYS A 81 -16.05 -2.79 1.82
CA LYS A 81 -15.55 -2.50 0.46
C LYS A 81 -14.16 -3.10 0.18
N TRP A 82 -13.73 -4.06 0.97
CA TRP A 82 -12.45 -4.74 0.82
C TRP A 82 -12.22 -5.32 -0.59
N GLU A 83 -13.28 -5.67 -1.30
CA GLU A 83 -13.23 -6.18 -2.67
C GLU A 83 -12.65 -5.18 -3.69
N ASN A 84 -12.56 -3.90 -3.33
CA ASN A 84 -11.93 -2.87 -4.16
C ASN A 84 -10.41 -2.84 -4.01
N VAL A 85 -9.81 -3.70 -3.17
CA VAL A 85 -8.37 -3.79 -2.94
C VAL A 85 -7.81 -5.03 -3.61
N PHE A 86 -6.72 -4.85 -4.34
CA PHE A 86 -6.01 -5.89 -5.07
C PHE A 86 -4.51 -5.79 -4.77
N GLY A 87 -3.88 -6.93 -4.59
CA GLY A 87 -2.45 -7.01 -4.33
C GLY A 87 -2.07 -8.33 -3.67
N GLY A 88 -0.80 -8.72 -3.72
CA GLY A 88 -0.33 -9.97 -3.18
C GLY A 88 -1.14 -11.16 -3.68
N LYS A 89 -1.68 -11.94 -2.77
CA LYS A 89 -2.54 -13.07 -3.06
C LYS A 89 -3.96 -12.69 -3.54
N TYR A 90 -4.37 -11.43 -3.36
CA TYR A 90 -5.70 -10.94 -3.71
C TYR A 90 -5.69 -10.28 -5.08
N HIS A 91 -5.85 -11.04 -6.14
CA HIS A 91 -5.93 -10.56 -7.52
C HIS A 91 -7.32 -10.83 -8.11
N VAL A 92 -7.59 -10.32 -9.30
CA VAL A 92 -8.90 -10.45 -9.96
C VAL A 92 -9.36 -11.90 -10.10
N GLY A 93 -8.43 -12.83 -10.35
CA GLY A 93 -8.73 -14.27 -10.48
C GLY A 93 -8.85 -15.03 -9.16
N PHE A 94 -8.52 -14.40 -8.03
CA PHE A 94 -8.59 -15.02 -6.71
C PHE A 94 -9.19 -14.06 -5.69
N ARG A 95 -10.48 -14.25 -5.43
CA ARG A 95 -11.23 -13.50 -4.40
C ARG A 95 -11.85 -14.53 -3.46
N PRO A 96 -11.49 -14.54 -2.16
CA PRO A 96 -12.13 -15.44 -1.21
C PRO A 96 -13.62 -15.13 -1.12
N TYR A 97 -14.43 -16.18 -0.98
CA TYR A 97 -15.88 -16.04 -0.82
C TYR A 97 -16.25 -15.23 0.42
N GLU A 98 -15.52 -15.47 1.50
CA GLU A 98 -15.64 -14.71 2.74
C GLU A 98 -14.27 -14.09 3.08
N HIS A 99 -14.29 -12.84 3.51
CA HIS A 99 -13.11 -12.16 4.01
C HIS A 99 -13.35 -11.66 5.43
N PRO A 100 -12.35 -11.73 6.35
CA PRO A 100 -12.51 -11.30 7.72
C PRO A 100 -13.01 -9.86 7.89
N CYS A 101 -12.78 -8.99 6.91
CA CYS A 101 -13.20 -7.59 6.91
C CYS A 101 -14.67 -7.39 6.49
N ALA A 102 -15.31 -8.38 5.85
CA ALA A 102 -16.63 -8.21 5.22
C ALA A 102 -17.74 -7.84 6.22
N ASN A 103 -17.65 -8.34 7.45
CA ASN A 103 -18.67 -8.17 8.49
C ASN A 103 -18.17 -7.41 9.73
N LYS A 104 -17.05 -6.66 9.62
CA LYS A 104 -16.51 -5.90 10.74
C LYS A 104 -16.96 -4.46 10.70
N GLU A 105 -17.57 -4.01 11.80
CA GLU A 105 -17.90 -2.59 12.02
C GLU A 105 -16.64 -1.76 12.25
N PHE A 106 -15.61 -2.34 12.85
CA PHE A 106 -14.36 -1.67 13.11
C PHE A 106 -13.53 -1.58 11.84
N LEU A 107 -13.27 -0.37 11.40
CA LEU A 107 -12.42 -0.06 10.28
C LEU A 107 -11.11 0.55 10.78
N ARG A 108 -10.00 0.10 10.19
CA ARG A 108 -8.71 0.75 10.36
C ARG A 108 -8.80 2.16 9.75
N PRO A 109 -8.49 3.23 10.50
CA PRO A 109 -8.55 4.58 9.95
C PRO A 109 -7.45 4.80 8.91
N PHE A 110 -7.68 5.75 8.02
CA PHE A 110 -6.65 6.29 7.16
C PHE A 110 -5.89 7.41 7.87
N CYS A 111 -4.59 7.50 7.66
CA CYS A 111 -3.82 8.67 8.06
C CYS A 111 -3.98 9.82 7.05
N HIS A 112 -3.37 10.98 7.32
CA HIS A 112 -3.45 12.14 6.43
C HIS A 112 -2.80 11.92 5.07
N CYS A 113 -1.91 10.91 4.93
CA CYS A 113 -1.36 10.49 3.64
C CYS A 113 -2.38 9.75 2.74
N GLY A 114 -3.58 9.42 3.25
CA GLY A 114 -4.53 8.55 2.56
C GLY A 114 -4.15 7.05 2.58
N THR A 115 -3.18 6.66 3.40
CA THR A 115 -2.80 5.26 3.62
C THR A 115 -3.36 4.75 4.95
N PRO A 116 -3.61 3.42 5.10
CA PRO A 116 -4.07 2.87 6.37
C PRO A 116 -3.11 3.16 7.51
N ALA A 117 -3.64 3.62 8.64
CA ALA A 117 -2.87 3.86 9.84
C ALA A 117 -2.43 2.54 10.49
N ASP A 118 -1.35 2.59 11.24
CA ASP A 118 -0.86 1.48 12.05
C ASP A 118 -1.00 1.80 13.55
N THR A 119 -0.96 0.78 14.37
CA THR A 119 -1.08 0.93 15.83
C THR A 119 0.29 1.07 16.48
N LYS A 120 0.36 1.89 17.52
CA LYS A 120 1.49 1.99 18.44
C LYS A 120 1.00 1.97 19.87
N GLU A 121 1.71 1.24 20.71
CA GLU A 121 1.54 1.28 22.16
C GLU A 121 2.61 2.18 22.80
N PHE A 122 2.18 3.09 23.66
CA PHE A 122 3.04 3.97 24.43
C PHE A 122 2.36 4.31 25.77
N ASN A 123 3.08 4.12 26.88
CA ASN A 123 2.56 4.33 28.24
C ASN A 123 1.20 3.63 28.49
N GLU A 124 1.12 2.35 28.14
CA GLU A 124 -0.08 1.50 28.32
C GLU A 124 -1.31 1.95 27.51
N LYS A 125 -1.14 2.93 26.62
CA LYS A 125 -2.19 3.40 25.72
C LYS A 125 -1.87 3.02 24.28
N LYS A 126 -2.93 2.74 23.52
CA LYS A 126 -2.83 2.43 22.08
C LYS A 126 -3.25 3.63 21.26
N TYR A 127 -2.52 3.83 20.17
CA TYR A 127 -2.72 4.95 19.26
C TYR A 127 -2.66 4.50 17.81
N TRP A 128 -3.45 5.13 16.97
CA TRP A 128 -3.28 5.07 15.53
C TRP A 128 -2.26 6.13 15.08
N ARG A 129 -1.37 5.75 14.21
CA ARG A 129 -0.39 6.67 13.60
C ARG A 129 -0.16 6.35 12.12
N CYS A 130 0.51 7.23 11.41
CA CYS A 130 0.91 6.95 10.05
C CYS A 130 1.79 5.70 9.98
N ALA A 131 1.37 4.71 9.19
CA ALA A 131 2.10 3.45 9.03
C ALA A 131 3.51 3.65 8.46
N LYS A 132 3.72 4.70 7.66
CA LYS A 132 5.02 5.07 7.12
C LYS A 132 6.06 5.36 8.21
N LYS A 133 5.65 5.76 9.42
CA LYS A 133 6.58 5.96 10.53
C LYS A 133 7.30 4.68 10.94
N ASN A 134 6.62 3.53 10.92
CA ASN A 134 7.27 2.24 11.21
C ASN A 134 8.20 1.80 10.08
N ILE A 135 7.76 2.01 8.86
CA ILE A 135 8.51 1.69 7.65
C ILE A 135 9.64 2.71 7.48
N TRP A 136 9.40 3.97 7.79
CA TRP A 136 10.38 5.05 7.75
C TRP A 136 11.54 4.82 8.72
N ASN A 137 11.27 4.37 9.94
CA ASN A 137 12.33 4.04 10.89
C ASN A 137 13.22 2.88 10.40
N LYS A 138 12.65 1.94 9.64
CA LYS A 138 13.42 0.89 8.94
C LYS A 138 14.05 1.39 7.64
N LEU A 139 13.43 2.36 6.99
CA LEU A 139 13.88 2.91 5.71
C LEU A 139 14.89 4.05 5.87
N GLN A 140 14.93 4.77 7.00
CA GLN A 140 15.96 5.80 7.26
C GLN A 140 17.37 5.22 7.24
N GLU A 141 17.50 3.94 7.62
CA GLU A 141 18.77 3.21 7.45
C GLU A 141 19.11 2.95 5.98
N TYR A 142 18.17 3.16 5.05
CA TYR A 142 18.23 2.71 3.67
C TYR A 142 17.94 3.79 2.62
N VAL A 143 17.59 5.02 3.01
CA VAL A 143 17.30 6.10 2.03
C VAL A 143 18.61 6.65 1.48
N THR A 144 18.90 6.36 0.23
CA THR A 144 19.95 7.00 -0.53
C THR A 144 19.39 8.16 -1.37
N ASP A 145 20.23 9.18 -1.61
CA ASP A 145 19.94 10.48 -2.23
C ASP A 145 19.45 10.46 -3.70
N LYS A 146 18.94 9.34 -4.18
CA LYS A 146 18.64 9.13 -5.61
C LYS A 146 17.15 8.95 -5.95
N LEU A 147 16.24 9.27 -5.04
CA LEU A 147 14.82 9.30 -5.39
C LEU A 147 14.51 10.63 -6.08
N ASP A 148 13.73 10.53 -7.16
CA ASP A 148 13.08 11.69 -7.76
C ASP A 148 12.27 12.41 -6.67
N PHE A 149 12.39 13.72 -6.56
CA PHE A 149 11.85 14.54 -5.48
C PHE A 149 10.35 14.30 -5.24
N GLU A 150 9.56 14.12 -6.31
CA GLU A 150 8.12 13.84 -6.23
C GLU A 150 7.81 12.47 -5.60
N LEU A 151 8.67 11.47 -5.83
CA LEU A 151 8.49 10.13 -5.25
C LEU A 151 8.94 10.07 -3.79
N GLN A 152 9.86 10.94 -3.40
CA GLN A 152 10.35 11.04 -2.03
C GLN A 152 9.23 11.49 -1.08
N ASP A 153 8.40 12.45 -1.48
CA ASP A 153 7.26 12.94 -0.69
C ASP A 153 6.24 11.81 -0.39
N LEU A 154 6.06 10.87 -1.31
CA LEU A 154 5.18 9.70 -1.10
C LEU A 154 5.69 8.74 -0.02
N CYS A 155 6.98 8.76 0.30
CA CYS A 155 7.59 7.93 1.33
C CYS A 155 7.57 8.60 2.70
N GLU A 156 7.36 9.90 2.80
CA GLU A 156 7.39 10.63 4.06
C GLU A 156 6.16 10.34 4.93
N PRO A 157 6.36 10.13 6.24
CA PRO A 157 5.25 9.96 7.17
C PRO A 157 4.55 11.29 7.44
N CYS A 158 3.23 11.27 7.56
CA CYS A 158 2.46 12.41 8.04
C CYS A 158 2.39 12.43 9.58
N ASN A 159 1.83 13.50 10.12
CA ASN A 159 1.68 13.72 11.56
C ASN A 159 0.38 13.16 12.13
N PHE A 160 -0.30 12.26 11.42
CA PHE A 160 -1.54 11.64 11.92
C PHE A 160 -1.29 10.88 13.22
N TYR A 161 -2.13 11.16 14.22
CA TYR A 161 -2.09 10.54 15.52
C TYR A 161 -3.47 10.58 16.16
N LYS A 162 -3.99 9.44 16.62
CA LYS A 162 -5.30 9.34 17.25
C LYS A 162 -5.27 8.25 18.32
N GLU A 163 -5.70 8.59 19.54
CA GLU A 163 -5.88 7.60 20.61
C GLU A 163 -7.01 6.62 20.25
N LEU A 164 -6.77 5.32 20.54
CA LEU A 164 -7.75 4.27 20.37
C LEU A 164 -8.82 4.30 21.45
#